data_2cd0e3e92ca12b42c06cd6e34c7cb4c5
#
_entry.id   2cd0e3e92ca12b42c06cd6e34c7cb4c5
#
_cell.length_a   1.000
_cell.length_b   1.000
_cell.length_c   1.000
_cell.angle_alpha   90.00
_cell.angle_beta   90.00
_cell.angle_gamma   90.00
#
_symmetry.space_group_name_H-M   'P 1'
#
loop_
_entity.id
_entity.type
_entity.pdbx_description
1 polymer ?
#
loop_
_entity_poly.entity_id
_entity_poly.type
_entity_poly.pdbx_seq_one_letter_code
_entity_poly.pdbx_strand_id
1 'polypeptide(L)'
;MTGRFPHAARLLIPGIWLGMIIAIDLIEAPLKFQAPGITIPLGLGIGRLVFTAMNAVEAVLLVVLAIALRRSTTDRVERLLTGGIAAIVVVKLAVLRPMLASRTDAVIAGLDDGGSMTHYFYIAADGVLAVLLVWFVARQLRRCLPGRGDAEAGGAAMPPGERVGGGR
;
A
#
# COMPACT_ATOMS: atom_id res chain seq x y z
N MET A 1 -0.84 -17.17 21.51
CA MET A 1 -1.47 -16.80 20.20
C MET A 1 -1.27 -15.33 19.79
N THR A 2 -0.51 -14.53 20.53
CA THR A 2 -0.38 -13.05 20.35
C THR A 2 0.66 -12.59 19.32
N GLY A 3 1.50 -13.49 18.77
CA GLY A 3 2.58 -13.11 17.86
C GLY A 3 2.27 -13.20 16.35
N ARG A 4 1.28 -13.97 15.93
CA ARG A 4 1.00 -14.23 14.50
C ARG A 4 0.26 -13.07 13.81
N PHE A 5 -0.66 -12.44 14.50
CA PHE A 5 -1.45 -11.33 13.93
C PHE A 5 -0.60 -10.11 13.53
N PRO A 6 0.31 -9.59 14.37
CA PRO A 6 1.14 -8.44 13.98
C PRO A 6 2.02 -8.72 12.77
N HIS A 7 2.56 -9.94 12.63
CA HIS A 7 3.39 -10.31 11.47
C HIS A 7 2.58 -10.40 10.17
N ALA A 8 1.40 -11.05 10.22
CA ALA A 8 0.52 -11.13 9.07
C ALA A 8 0.03 -9.73 8.63
N ALA A 9 -0.37 -8.88 9.58
CA ALA A 9 -0.83 -7.53 9.31
C ALA A 9 0.22 -6.66 8.63
N ARG A 10 1.50 -6.78 8.99
CA ARG A 10 2.62 -6.06 8.37
C ARG A 10 2.84 -6.39 6.90
N LEU A 11 2.43 -7.56 6.46
CA LEU A 11 2.55 -7.97 5.05
C LEU A 11 1.24 -7.70 4.30
N LEU A 12 0.11 -8.10 4.87
CA LEU A 12 -1.20 -8.03 4.21
C LEU A 12 -1.69 -6.59 4.03
N ILE A 13 -1.56 -5.74 5.06
CA ILE A 13 -2.09 -4.37 5.00
C ILE A 13 -1.42 -3.54 3.89
N PRO A 14 -0.08 -3.45 3.81
CA PRO A 14 0.56 -2.72 2.72
C PRO A 14 0.30 -3.36 1.35
N GLY A 15 0.16 -4.69 1.26
CA GLY A 15 -0.17 -5.38 0.01
C GLY A 15 -1.60 -5.06 -0.48
N ILE A 16 -2.60 -5.09 0.40
CA ILE A 16 -3.99 -4.70 0.10
C ILE A 16 -4.03 -3.22 -0.31
N TRP A 17 -3.32 -2.36 0.42
CA TRP A 17 -3.26 -0.94 0.13
C TRP A 17 -2.67 -0.65 -1.26
N LEU A 18 -1.55 -1.28 -1.57
CA LEU A 18 -0.94 -1.18 -2.90
C LEU A 18 -1.89 -1.65 -4.00
N GLY A 19 -2.58 -2.79 -3.81
CA GLY A 19 -3.58 -3.30 -4.74
C GLY A 19 -4.73 -2.32 -4.94
N MET A 20 -5.19 -1.64 -3.89
CA MET A 20 -6.24 -0.62 -3.96
C MET A 20 -5.78 0.61 -4.79
N ILE A 21 -4.56 1.12 -4.57
CA ILE A 21 -4.00 2.23 -5.35
C ILE A 21 -3.93 1.84 -6.83
N ILE A 22 -3.39 0.67 -7.16
CA ILE A 22 -3.29 0.19 -8.54
C ILE A 22 -4.68 0.09 -9.18
N ALA A 23 -5.66 -0.51 -8.48
CA ALA A 23 -7.00 -0.72 -9.00
C ALA A 23 -7.73 0.61 -9.27
N ILE A 24 -7.59 1.58 -8.39
CA ILE A 24 -8.33 2.85 -8.50
C ILE A 24 -7.60 3.82 -9.42
N ASP A 25 -6.31 4.08 -9.21
CA ASP A 25 -5.59 5.13 -9.93
C ASP A 25 -5.20 4.73 -11.35
N LEU A 26 -4.79 3.47 -11.56
CA LEU A 26 -4.31 3.00 -12.86
C LEU A 26 -5.39 2.33 -13.71
N ILE A 27 -6.44 1.78 -13.09
CA ILE A 27 -7.48 1.05 -13.79
C ILE A 27 -8.79 1.84 -13.81
N GLU A 28 -9.41 2.10 -12.65
CA GLU A 28 -10.72 2.76 -12.58
C GLU A 28 -10.67 4.19 -13.13
N ALA A 29 -9.73 5.01 -12.66
CA ALA A 29 -9.69 6.42 -12.99
C ALA A 29 -9.60 6.71 -14.50
N PRO A 30 -8.76 6.04 -15.32
CA PRO A 30 -8.77 6.23 -16.76
C PRO A 30 -9.94 5.53 -17.47
N LEU A 31 -10.37 4.34 -17.01
CA LEU A 31 -11.40 3.56 -17.69
C LEU A 31 -12.79 4.17 -17.57
N LYS A 32 -13.12 4.82 -16.45
CA LYS A 32 -14.46 5.41 -16.28
C LYS A 32 -14.82 6.45 -17.34
N PHE A 33 -13.82 7.19 -17.86
CA PHE A 33 -14.05 8.18 -18.92
C PHE A 33 -14.23 7.57 -20.30
N GLN A 34 -14.00 6.26 -20.47
CA GLN A 34 -14.22 5.53 -21.72
C GLN A 34 -15.63 4.94 -21.82
N ALA A 35 -16.42 4.99 -20.73
CA ALA A 35 -17.78 4.45 -20.74
C ALA A 35 -18.69 5.28 -21.66
N PRO A 36 -19.54 4.63 -22.50
CA PRO A 36 -20.50 5.32 -23.34
C PRO A 36 -21.42 6.23 -22.52
N GLY A 37 -21.61 7.47 -22.97
CA GLY A 37 -22.48 8.45 -22.31
C GLY A 37 -21.87 9.14 -21.08
N ILE A 38 -20.64 8.83 -20.71
CA ILE A 38 -19.96 9.54 -19.62
C ILE A 38 -19.58 10.96 -20.10
N THR A 39 -19.85 11.94 -19.26
CA THR A 39 -19.39 13.33 -19.43
C THR A 39 -18.30 13.65 -18.43
N ILE A 40 -17.48 14.67 -18.70
CA ILE A 40 -16.43 15.09 -17.75
C ILE A 40 -17.02 15.39 -16.35
N PRO A 41 -18.09 16.20 -16.20
CA PRO A 41 -18.69 16.45 -14.89
C PRO A 41 -19.18 15.16 -14.18
N LEU A 42 -19.80 14.25 -14.93
CA LEU A 42 -20.27 12.98 -14.36
C LEU A 42 -19.10 12.10 -13.90
N GLY A 43 -18.06 11.94 -14.73
CA GLY A 43 -16.86 11.19 -14.41
C GLY A 43 -16.10 11.77 -13.19
N LEU A 44 -16.04 13.09 -13.08
CA LEU A 44 -15.46 13.78 -11.92
C LEU A 44 -16.32 13.57 -10.67
N GLY A 45 -17.65 13.59 -10.78
CA GLY A 45 -18.56 13.30 -9.69
C GLY A 45 -18.37 11.89 -9.14
N ILE A 46 -18.29 10.88 -10.02
CA ILE A 46 -17.97 9.49 -9.65
C ILE A 46 -16.59 9.43 -8.99
N GLY A 47 -15.57 10.03 -9.60
CA GLY A 47 -14.21 10.06 -9.04
C GLY A 47 -14.16 10.66 -7.65
N ARG A 48 -14.91 11.74 -7.38
CA ARG A 48 -14.98 12.34 -6.04
C ARG A 48 -15.48 11.36 -4.98
N LEU A 49 -16.48 10.55 -5.29
CA LEU A 49 -17.01 9.53 -4.37
C LEU A 49 -16.00 8.40 -4.16
N VAL A 50 -15.42 7.89 -5.24
CA VAL A 50 -14.41 6.82 -5.20
C VAL A 50 -13.19 7.24 -4.40
N PHE A 51 -12.61 8.40 -4.68
CA PHE A 51 -11.45 8.92 -3.92
C PHE A 51 -11.80 9.28 -2.48
N THR A 52 -13.04 9.65 -2.19
CA THR A 52 -13.49 9.84 -0.80
C THR A 52 -13.45 8.53 -0.02
N ALA A 53 -14.00 7.47 -0.61
CA ALA A 53 -14.00 6.14 -0.01
C ALA A 53 -12.57 5.59 0.12
N MET A 54 -11.74 5.73 -0.93
CA MET A 54 -10.33 5.33 -0.93
C MET A 54 -9.56 5.99 0.22
N ASN A 55 -9.64 7.30 0.35
CA ASN A 55 -8.94 8.02 1.42
C ASN A 55 -9.40 7.61 2.83
N ALA A 56 -10.69 7.30 3.01
CA ALA A 56 -11.19 6.76 4.27
C ALA A 56 -10.58 5.39 4.59
N VAL A 57 -10.51 4.51 3.60
CA VAL A 57 -9.86 3.19 3.73
C VAL A 57 -8.36 3.34 4.01
N GLU A 58 -7.66 4.23 3.32
CA GLU A 58 -6.24 4.53 3.58
C GLU A 58 -5.98 4.96 5.02
N ALA A 59 -6.84 5.83 5.57
CA ALA A 59 -6.73 6.25 6.97
C ALA A 59 -6.91 5.05 7.92
N VAL A 60 -7.88 4.16 7.66
CA VAL A 60 -8.08 2.94 8.44
C VAL A 60 -6.87 2.01 8.34
N LEU A 61 -6.37 1.76 7.11
CA LEU A 61 -5.20 0.90 6.89
C LEU A 61 -3.96 1.45 7.61
N LEU A 62 -3.76 2.77 7.59
CA LEU A 62 -2.67 3.42 8.33
C LEU A 62 -2.78 3.17 9.84
N VAL A 63 -3.98 3.35 10.42
CA VAL A 63 -4.22 3.12 11.84
C VAL A 63 -3.95 1.65 12.21
N VAL A 64 -4.47 0.71 11.42
CA VAL A 64 -4.26 -0.73 11.69
C VAL A 64 -2.79 -1.11 11.55
N LEU A 65 -2.08 -0.58 10.55
CA LEU A 65 -0.64 -0.79 10.39
C LEU A 65 0.14 -0.22 11.59
N ALA A 66 -0.18 0.99 12.03
CA ALA A 66 0.45 1.63 13.19
C ALA A 66 0.23 0.81 14.47
N ILE A 67 -0.97 0.27 14.69
CA ILE A 67 -1.27 -0.61 15.83
C ILE A 67 -0.46 -1.91 15.75
N ALA A 68 -0.38 -2.54 14.57
CA ALA A 68 0.40 -3.75 14.36
C ALA A 68 1.90 -3.54 14.66
N LEU A 69 2.44 -2.37 14.28
CA LEU A 69 3.82 -2.01 14.55
C LEU A 69 4.10 -1.73 16.04
N ARG A 70 3.16 -1.08 16.73
CA ARG A 70 3.30 -0.84 18.20
C ARG A 70 3.29 -2.12 19.03
N ARG A 71 2.64 -3.17 18.54
CA ARG A 71 2.51 -4.47 19.23
C ARG A 71 3.66 -5.45 18.95
N SER A 72 4.69 -5.02 18.25
CA SER A 72 5.82 -5.89 17.88
C SER A 72 7.12 -5.09 17.80
N THR A 73 8.25 -5.78 17.86
CA THR A 73 9.56 -5.16 17.68
C THR A 73 9.66 -4.55 16.29
N THR A 74 9.93 -3.24 16.24
CA THR A 74 10.00 -2.46 15.01
C THR A 74 11.37 -1.79 14.95
N ASP A 75 12.08 -1.96 13.84
CA ASP A 75 13.36 -1.32 13.64
C ASP A 75 13.22 0.14 13.16
N ARG A 76 14.36 0.83 13.08
CA ARG A 76 14.42 2.24 12.66
C ARG A 76 13.86 2.46 11.26
N VAL A 77 14.16 1.55 10.31
CA VAL A 77 13.74 1.70 8.91
C VAL A 77 12.23 1.52 8.79
N GLU A 78 11.63 0.55 9.46
CA GLU A 78 10.17 0.37 9.48
C GLU A 78 9.44 1.59 10.06
N ARG A 79 9.99 2.17 11.12
CA ARG A 79 9.44 3.41 11.71
C ARG A 79 9.50 4.57 10.74
N LEU A 80 10.63 4.73 10.03
CA LEU A 80 10.80 5.79 9.02
C LEU A 80 9.86 5.59 7.82
N LEU A 81 9.73 4.37 7.31
CA LEU A 81 8.80 4.05 6.21
C LEU A 81 7.36 4.33 6.62
N THR A 82 6.94 3.88 7.81
CA THR A 82 5.58 4.14 8.30
C THR A 82 5.35 5.63 8.55
N GLY A 83 6.35 6.34 9.06
CA GLY A 83 6.31 7.79 9.20
C GLY A 83 6.16 8.50 7.85
N GLY A 84 6.88 8.07 6.82
CA GLY A 84 6.74 8.57 5.45
C GLY A 84 5.35 8.28 4.87
N ILE A 85 4.84 7.06 5.01
CA ILE A 85 3.48 6.69 4.61
C ILE A 85 2.46 7.58 5.31
N ALA A 86 2.58 7.75 6.63
CA ALA A 86 1.68 8.61 7.41
C ALA A 86 1.73 10.07 6.95
N ALA A 87 2.91 10.61 6.69
CA ALA A 87 3.09 11.97 6.20
C ALA A 87 2.39 12.19 4.85
N ILE A 88 2.56 11.27 3.89
CA ILE A 88 1.89 11.33 2.58
C ILE A 88 0.37 11.28 2.75
N VAL A 89 -0.16 10.36 3.56
CA VAL A 89 -1.62 10.26 3.80
C VAL A 89 -2.16 11.55 4.43
N VAL A 90 -1.46 12.12 5.41
CA VAL A 90 -1.87 13.39 6.03
C VAL A 90 -1.88 14.52 5.01
N VAL A 91 -0.84 14.64 4.16
CA VAL A 91 -0.79 15.66 3.10
C VAL A 91 -1.94 15.45 2.09
N LYS A 92 -2.22 14.22 1.68
CA LYS A 92 -3.35 13.91 0.79
C LYS A 92 -4.67 14.36 1.41
N LEU A 93 -4.94 13.98 2.66
CA LEU A 93 -6.22 14.24 3.33
C LEU A 93 -6.40 15.72 3.71
N ALA A 94 -5.36 16.36 4.24
CA ALA A 94 -5.46 17.71 4.79
C ALA A 94 -5.23 18.82 3.76
N VAL A 95 -4.47 18.55 2.69
CA VAL A 95 -4.07 19.57 1.70
C VAL A 95 -4.62 19.26 0.32
N LEU A 96 -4.22 18.13 -0.27
CA LEU A 96 -4.50 17.85 -1.68
C LEU A 96 -5.99 17.60 -1.93
N ARG A 97 -6.66 16.90 -1.03
CA ARG A 97 -8.08 16.59 -1.16
C ARG A 97 -8.99 17.81 -1.11
N PRO A 98 -8.89 18.75 -0.16
CA PRO A 98 -9.69 19.97 -0.18
C PRO A 98 -9.46 20.82 -1.44
N MET A 99 -8.19 20.94 -1.87
CA MET A 99 -7.85 21.66 -3.10
C MET A 99 -8.44 21.01 -4.35
N LEU A 100 -8.42 19.69 -4.43
CA LEU A 100 -8.99 18.93 -5.55
C LEU A 100 -10.52 19.01 -5.53
N ALA A 101 -11.16 18.94 -4.36
CA ALA A 101 -12.60 19.02 -4.22
C ALA A 101 -13.15 20.36 -4.71
N SER A 102 -12.54 21.49 -4.32
CA SER A 102 -12.97 22.82 -4.74
C SER A 102 -12.85 23.01 -6.26
N ARG A 103 -11.80 22.47 -6.88
CA ARG A 103 -11.62 22.49 -8.33
C ARG A 103 -12.65 21.61 -9.04
N THR A 104 -12.88 20.40 -8.53
CA THR A 104 -13.90 19.49 -9.06
C THR A 104 -15.29 20.13 -9.02
N ASP A 105 -15.63 20.79 -7.93
CA ASP A 105 -16.92 21.50 -7.78
C ASP A 105 -17.05 22.64 -8.79
N ALA A 106 -15.98 23.39 -9.07
CA ALA A 106 -15.98 24.44 -10.09
C ALA A 106 -16.21 23.89 -11.50
N VAL A 107 -15.58 22.77 -11.87
CA VAL A 107 -15.78 22.11 -13.18
C VAL A 107 -17.20 21.55 -13.28
N ILE A 108 -17.74 20.92 -12.24
CA ILE A 108 -19.11 20.40 -12.24
C ILE A 108 -20.13 21.54 -12.38
N ALA A 109 -19.84 22.71 -11.79
CA ALA A 109 -20.68 23.90 -11.90
C ALA A 109 -20.52 24.64 -13.24
N GLY A 110 -19.64 24.18 -14.14
CA GLY A 110 -19.36 24.84 -15.42
C GLY A 110 -18.58 26.16 -15.30
N LEU A 111 -17.89 26.38 -14.19
CA LEU A 111 -17.10 27.58 -13.91
C LEU A 111 -15.62 27.44 -14.27
N ASP A 112 -15.17 26.22 -14.63
CA ASP A 112 -13.79 25.91 -15.01
C ASP A 112 -13.80 24.82 -16.09
N ASP A 113 -12.91 24.92 -17.08
CA ASP A 113 -12.81 23.96 -18.21
C ASP A 113 -12.10 22.64 -17.84
N GLY A 114 -11.64 22.50 -16.62
CA GLY A 114 -10.90 21.31 -16.15
C GLY A 114 -9.38 21.44 -16.41
N GLY A 115 -8.66 20.42 -15.94
CA GLY A 115 -7.19 20.39 -16.01
C GLY A 115 -6.55 21.15 -14.84
N SER A 116 -6.20 20.43 -13.80
CA SER A 116 -5.64 21.03 -12.58
C SER A 116 -4.27 20.42 -12.26
N MET A 117 -3.27 21.28 -12.01
CA MET A 117 -1.98 20.86 -11.44
C MET A 117 -2.15 20.09 -10.13
N THR A 118 -3.20 20.39 -9.36
CA THR A 118 -3.54 19.68 -8.13
C THR A 118 -3.78 18.19 -8.37
N HIS A 119 -4.37 17.82 -9.50
CA HIS A 119 -4.57 16.42 -9.87
C HIS A 119 -3.25 15.69 -10.10
N TYR A 120 -2.28 16.33 -10.75
CA TYR A 120 -0.94 15.74 -10.92
C TYR A 120 -0.19 15.60 -9.59
N PHE A 121 -0.33 16.55 -8.67
CA PHE A 121 0.24 16.42 -7.31
C PHE A 121 -0.40 15.27 -6.54
N TYR A 122 -1.71 15.03 -6.72
CA TYR A 122 -2.40 13.91 -6.09
C TYR A 122 -1.87 12.58 -6.64
N ILE A 123 -1.77 12.42 -7.96
CA ILE A 123 -1.19 11.23 -8.62
C ILE A 123 0.27 11.01 -8.17
N ALA A 124 1.07 12.07 -8.10
CA ALA A 124 2.45 11.97 -7.64
C ALA A 124 2.53 11.50 -6.18
N ALA A 125 1.64 12.00 -5.30
CA ALA A 125 1.56 11.55 -3.91
C ALA A 125 1.21 10.06 -3.81
N ASP A 126 0.26 9.56 -4.62
CA ASP A 126 -0.07 8.14 -4.69
C ASP A 126 1.07 7.30 -5.26
N GLY A 127 1.79 7.82 -6.25
CA GLY A 127 3.01 7.19 -6.76
C GLY A 127 4.11 7.04 -5.69
N VAL A 128 4.36 8.09 -4.91
CA VAL A 128 5.32 8.01 -3.78
C VAL A 128 4.82 7.05 -2.71
N LEU A 129 3.53 7.07 -2.38
CA LEU A 129 2.93 6.14 -1.43
C LEU A 129 3.08 4.70 -1.90
N ALA A 130 2.82 4.41 -3.16
CA ALA A 130 3.00 3.08 -3.76
C ALA A 130 4.45 2.60 -3.65
N VAL A 131 5.43 3.44 -3.95
CA VAL A 131 6.86 3.12 -3.80
C VAL A 131 7.21 2.78 -2.35
N LEU A 132 6.72 3.56 -1.39
CA LEU A 132 6.95 3.29 0.05
C LEU A 132 6.31 1.96 0.48
N LEU A 133 5.10 1.66 0.00
CA LEU A 133 4.40 0.41 0.26
C LEU A 133 5.13 -0.80 -0.34
N VAL A 134 5.59 -0.70 -1.60
CA VAL A 134 6.41 -1.73 -2.25
C VAL A 134 7.68 -1.98 -1.46
N TRP A 135 8.39 -0.92 -1.06
CA TRP A 135 9.59 -1.06 -0.24
C TRP A 135 9.29 -1.73 1.10
N PHE A 136 8.20 -1.33 1.74
CA PHE A 136 7.77 -1.93 3.00
C PHE A 136 7.48 -3.43 2.83
N VAL A 137 6.70 -3.83 1.82
CA VAL A 137 6.37 -5.24 1.50
C VAL A 137 7.64 -6.02 1.17
N ALA A 138 8.50 -5.52 0.29
CA ALA A 138 9.74 -6.18 -0.09
C ALA A 138 10.65 -6.45 1.13
N ARG A 139 10.68 -5.49 2.07
CA ARG A 139 11.44 -5.65 3.32
C ARG A 139 10.84 -6.73 4.21
N GLN A 140 9.52 -6.79 4.34
CA GLN A 140 8.85 -7.85 5.12
C GLN A 140 9.09 -9.23 4.50
N LEU A 141 8.95 -9.35 3.19
CA LEU A 141 9.21 -10.60 2.48
C LEU A 141 10.65 -11.11 2.69
N ARG A 142 11.65 -10.23 2.59
CA ARG A 142 13.06 -10.59 2.84
C ARG A 142 13.31 -11.12 4.25
N ARG A 143 12.49 -10.71 5.23
CA ARG A 143 12.58 -11.19 6.61
C ARG A 143 11.88 -12.52 6.84
N CYS A 144 10.85 -12.83 6.04
CA CYS A 144 10.09 -14.07 6.11
C CYS A 144 10.75 -15.21 5.33
N LEU A 145 11.59 -14.90 4.32
CA LEU A 145 12.28 -15.91 3.53
C LEU A 145 13.59 -16.30 4.23
N PRO A 146 13.80 -17.60 4.57
CA PRO A 146 15.07 -18.05 5.12
C PRO A 146 16.18 -17.76 4.10
N GLY A 147 17.33 -17.32 4.59
CA GLY A 147 18.50 -17.07 3.77
C GLY A 147 18.93 -18.38 3.07
N ARG A 148 19.32 -18.25 1.82
CA ARG A 148 19.76 -19.42 1.00
C ARG A 148 20.90 -20.22 1.65
N GLY A 149 21.62 -19.63 2.62
CA GLY A 149 22.67 -20.27 3.40
C GLY A 149 22.19 -21.26 4.46
N ASP A 150 20.96 -21.10 4.98
CA ASP A 150 20.44 -21.99 6.03
C ASP A 150 19.99 -23.35 5.45
N ALA A 151 19.65 -23.41 4.16
CA ALA A 151 19.29 -24.64 3.47
C ALA A 151 20.53 -25.53 3.16
N GLU A 152 21.68 -24.91 2.92
CA GLU A 152 22.94 -25.65 2.69
C GLU A 152 23.56 -26.16 3.99
N ALA A 153 23.42 -25.42 5.09
CA ALA A 153 23.91 -25.85 6.39
C ALA A 153 23.09 -27.02 6.99
N GLY A 154 21.78 -27.06 6.70
CA GLY A 154 20.90 -28.17 7.11
C GLY A 154 21.15 -29.47 6.34
N GLY A 155 21.63 -29.38 5.11
CA GLY A 155 21.97 -30.55 4.29
C GLY A 155 23.33 -31.19 4.61
N ALA A 156 24.23 -30.46 5.25
CA ALA A 156 25.58 -30.93 5.60
C ALA A 156 25.68 -31.64 6.97
N ALA A 157 24.63 -31.61 7.78
CA ALA A 157 24.63 -32.18 9.12
C ALA A 157 23.98 -33.58 9.18
N MET A 158 24.13 -34.41 8.16
CA MET A 158 23.80 -35.83 8.26
C MET A 158 25.04 -36.59 8.74
N PRO A 159 25.02 -37.20 9.96
CA PRO A 159 26.19 -37.93 10.49
C PRO A 159 26.47 -39.14 9.61
N PRO A 160 27.76 -39.42 9.27
CA PRO A 160 28.12 -40.58 8.52
C PRO A 160 28.06 -41.82 9.40
N GLY A 161 27.15 -42.71 9.09
CA GLY A 161 27.33 -44.11 9.39
C GLY A 161 26.80 -44.69 10.68
N GLU A 162 25.54 -45.06 10.68
CA GLU A 162 25.15 -46.29 11.38
C GLU A 162 25.21 -47.44 10.34
N ARG A 163 26.40 -47.98 10.21
CA ARG A 163 26.57 -49.30 9.59
C ARG A 163 25.99 -50.32 10.54
N VAL A 164 24.79 -50.81 10.22
CA VAL A 164 24.28 -52.03 10.80
C VAL A 164 25.26 -53.15 10.41
N GLY A 165 26.11 -53.51 11.39
CA GLY A 165 26.96 -54.66 11.35
C GLY A 165 26.07 -55.89 11.30
N GLY A 166 26.04 -56.57 10.16
CA GLY A 166 25.59 -57.94 10.08
C GLY A 166 26.55 -58.84 10.83
N GLY A 167 26.04 -59.74 11.67
CA GLY A 167 26.82 -60.69 12.41
C GLY A 167 25.96 -61.85 12.87
N ARG A 168 25.94 -62.89 12.08
CA ARG A 168 25.72 -64.33 12.40
C ARG A 168 24.37 -64.74 12.98
#